data_0763ea349cda6152d8a77623d8c8e19c
#
_entry.id   0763ea349cda6152d8a77623d8c8e19c
#
_cell.length_a   1.000
_cell.length_b   1.000
_cell.length_c   1.000
_cell.angle_alpha   90.00
_cell.angle_beta   90.00
_cell.angle_gamma   90.00
#
_symmetry.space_group_name_H-M   'P 1'
#
loop_
_entity.id
_entity.type
_entity.pdbx_description
1 polymer ?
#
loop_
_entity_poly.entity_id
_entity_poly.type
_entity_poly.pdbx_seq_one_letter_code
_entity_poly.pdbx_strand_id
1 'polypeptide(L)'
;VSNKFKHVILVSGRYEGIDARVKKIFKAEEVSVGPFVLTGGEVPAMLLVDACARQIHGVLGKFESLEAERTASPEMYTRPEVLEWKGKKYKVPKVLLGGNHKEIEEWRKSKQNKG
;
A
#
# COMPACT_ATOMS: atom_id res chain seq x y z
N VAL A 1 12.74 -8.26 -3.12
CA VAL A 1 13.87 -7.32 -2.92
C VAL A 1 14.34 -7.40 -1.48
N SER A 2 13.48 -7.15 -0.49
CA SER A 2 13.84 -7.05 0.94
C SER A 2 14.56 -8.29 1.51
N ASN A 3 14.21 -9.49 1.05
CA ASN A 3 14.81 -10.75 1.55
C ASN A 3 15.99 -11.25 0.71
N LYS A 4 16.29 -10.61 -0.42
CA LYS A 4 17.32 -11.07 -1.36
C LYS A 4 18.62 -10.26 -1.25
N PHE A 5 18.53 -8.98 -0.87
CA PHE A 5 19.66 -8.06 -0.88
C PHE A 5 19.86 -7.40 0.48
N LYS A 6 21.12 -7.30 0.92
CA LYS A 6 21.50 -6.54 2.13
C LYS A 6 21.58 -5.03 1.87
N HIS A 7 21.87 -4.65 0.63
CA HIS A 7 21.99 -3.26 0.20
C HIS A 7 21.28 -3.09 -1.13
N VAL A 8 20.51 -2.03 -1.25
CA VAL A 8 19.81 -1.63 -2.47
C VAL A 8 20.13 -0.17 -2.75
N ILE A 9 20.57 0.11 -3.97
CA ILE A 9 20.82 1.48 -4.44
C ILE A 9 19.72 1.82 -5.44
N LEU A 10 19.00 2.90 -5.16
CA LEU A 10 17.98 3.44 -6.06
C LEU A 10 18.55 4.65 -6.78
N VAL A 11 18.59 4.57 -8.10
CA VAL A 11 19.06 5.65 -8.95
C VAL A 11 17.86 6.39 -9.52
N SER A 12 17.69 7.64 -9.12
CA SER A 12 16.54 8.49 -9.50
C SER A 12 17.00 9.53 -10.50
N GLY A 13 16.47 9.47 -11.72
CA GLY A 13 16.73 10.44 -12.76
C GLY A 13 15.77 11.63 -12.70
N ARG A 14 16.22 12.74 -13.27
CA ARG A 14 15.42 13.96 -13.51
C ARG A 14 15.51 14.37 -14.98
N TYR A 15 14.61 15.24 -15.39
CA TYR A 15 14.54 15.80 -16.75
C TYR A 15 14.38 14.71 -17.82
N GLU A 16 15.36 14.54 -18.70
CA GLU A 16 15.31 13.60 -19.82
C GLU A 16 15.63 12.14 -19.44
N GLY A 17 15.92 11.87 -18.16
CA GLY A 17 16.17 10.53 -17.65
C GLY A 17 17.63 10.24 -17.34
N ILE A 18 18.01 8.97 -17.42
CA ILE A 18 19.35 8.47 -17.09
C ILE A 18 19.97 7.88 -18.35
N ASP A 19 21.26 8.15 -18.59
CA ASP A 19 21.99 7.56 -19.70
C ASP A 19 21.85 6.02 -19.71
N ALA A 20 21.42 5.48 -20.85
CA ALA A 20 21.15 4.04 -20.99
C ALA A 20 22.38 3.15 -20.71
N ARG A 21 23.60 3.71 -20.83
CA ARG A 21 24.86 2.98 -20.51
C ARG A 21 24.98 2.67 -19.03
N VAL A 22 24.41 3.49 -18.15
CA VAL A 22 24.38 3.26 -16.70
C VAL A 22 23.74 1.91 -16.37
N LYS A 23 22.61 1.59 -17.01
CA LYS A 23 21.94 0.29 -16.82
C LYS A 23 22.86 -0.88 -17.18
N LYS A 24 23.62 -0.77 -18.26
CA LYS A 24 24.55 -1.82 -18.71
C LYS A 24 25.76 -1.95 -17.79
N ILE A 25 26.39 -0.83 -17.42
CA ILE A 25 27.59 -0.78 -16.59
C ILE A 25 27.33 -1.38 -15.21
N PHE A 26 26.26 -0.96 -14.55
CA PHE A 26 25.91 -1.38 -13.19
C PHE A 26 25.01 -2.61 -13.14
N LYS A 27 24.62 -3.18 -14.30
CA LYS A 27 23.62 -4.26 -14.39
C LYS A 27 22.35 -3.93 -13.62
N ALA A 28 21.93 -2.65 -13.69
CA ALA A 28 20.80 -2.15 -12.96
C ALA A 28 19.49 -2.68 -13.52
N GLU A 29 18.57 -3.00 -12.65
CA GLU A 29 17.18 -3.33 -12.99
C GLU A 29 16.37 -2.05 -13.14
N GLU A 30 15.58 -1.94 -14.18
CA GLU A 30 14.65 -0.84 -14.41
C GLU A 30 13.28 -1.22 -13.87
N VAL A 31 12.75 -0.38 -12.98
CA VAL A 31 11.47 -0.61 -12.33
C VAL A 31 10.50 0.50 -12.70
N SER A 32 9.36 0.13 -13.26
CA SER A 32 8.23 1.05 -13.48
C SER A 32 7.23 0.91 -12.34
N VAL A 33 6.71 2.04 -11.87
CA VAL A 33 5.66 2.08 -10.84
C VAL A 33 4.27 2.34 -11.42
N GLY A 34 4.17 2.53 -12.75
CA GLY A 34 2.89 2.69 -13.44
C GLY A 34 3.01 3.40 -14.79
N PRO A 35 1.93 3.42 -15.58
CA PRO A 35 1.89 4.02 -16.92
C PRO A 35 1.61 5.54 -16.86
N PHE A 36 2.44 6.28 -16.12
CA PHE A 36 2.32 7.74 -15.98
C PHE A 36 3.69 8.38 -15.89
N VAL A 37 3.76 9.67 -16.19
CA VAL A 37 4.99 10.46 -16.16
C VAL A 37 5.06 11.27 -14.87
N LEU A 38 6.22 11.23 -14.23
CA LEU A 38 6.55 11.99 -13.03
C LEU A 38 7.70 12.97 -13.33
N THR A 39 7.83 14.01 -12.53
CA THR A 39 8.91 15.02 -12.68
C THR A 39 10.31 14.48 -12.33
N GLY A 40 10.38 13.34 -11.62
CA GLY A 40 11.64 12.71 -11.23
C GLY A 40 11.43 11.34 -10.63
N GLY A 41 12.52 10.64 -10.38
CA GLY A 41 12.51 9.28 -9.84
C GLY A 41 12.39 9.18 -8.31
N GLU A 42 12.32 10.31 -7.60
CA GLU A 42 12.31 10.30 -6.13
C GLU A 42 11.02 9.72 -5.55
N VAL A 43 9.86 10.09 -6.14
CA VAL A 43 8.56 9.56 -5.70
C VAL A 43 8.47 8.05 -5.91
N PRO A 44 8.81 7.50 -7.11
CA PRO A 44 8.95 6.06 -7.29
C PRO A 44 9.92 5.39 -6.31
N ALA A 45 11.05 6.02 -6.02
CA ALA A 45 12.02 5.49 -5.06
C ALA A 45 11.41 5.41 -3.65
N MET A 46 10.71 6.45 -3.20
CA MET A 46 10.01 6.45 -1.91
C MET A 46 8.95 5.35 -1.85
N LEU A 47 8.17 5.14 -2.91
CA LEU A 47 7.19 4.06 -3.01
C LEU A 47 7.84 2.69 -2.85
N LEU A 48 8.97 2.45 -3.53
CA LEU A 48 9.71 1.19 -3.42
C LEU A 48 10.28 1.00 -2.01
N VAL A 49 10.83 2.06 -1.40
CA VAL A 49 11.35 1.99 -0.03
C VAL A 49 10.24 1.62 0.95
N ASP A 50 9.09 2.29 0.89
CA ASP A 50 7.96 2.01 1.77
C ASP A 50 7.45 0.58 1.59
N ALA A 51 7.17 0.18 0.34
CA ALA A 51 6.68 -1.15 0.03
C ALA A 51 7.64 -2.27 0.46
N CYS A 52 8.97 -2.07 0.31
CA CYS A 52 9.97 -3.05 0.72
C CYS A 52 10.20 -3.06 2.23
N ALA A 53 10.23 -1.88 2.87
CA ALA A 53 10.47 -1.76 4.30
C ALA A 53 9.36 -2.44 5.12
N ARG A 54 8.13 -2.35 4.66
CA ARG A 54 6.98 -3.02 5.29
C ARG A 54 7.11 -4.54 5.37
N GLN A 55 7.91 -5.14 4.48
CA GLN A 55 8.17 -6.59 4.45
C GLN A 55 9.29 -7.01 5.40
N ILE A 56 10.00 -6.07 6.02
CA ILE A 56 11.09 -6.35 6.95
C ILE A 56 10.51 -6.52 8.35
N HIS A 57 10.79 -7.67 8.97
CA HIS A 57 10.33 -7.95 10.32
C HIS A 57 10.78 -6.86 11.30
N GLY A 58 9.87 -6.37 12.11
CA GLY A 58 10.12 -5.36 13.14
C GLY A 58 10.07 -3.90 12.68
N VAL A 59 9.93 -3.62 11.38
CA VAL A 59 9.79 -2.23 10.88
C VAL A 59 8.40 -1.68 11.18
N LEU A 60 7.34 -2.46 11.01
CA LEU A 60 5.94 -2.07 11.27
C LEU A 60 5.30 -2.83 12.44
N GLY A 61 6.04 -3.09 13.50
CA GLY A 61 5.51 -3.81 14.64
C GLY A 61 5.28 -5.31 14.37
N LYS A 62 4.18 -5.87 14.86
CA LYS A 62 3.89 -7.29 14.68
C LYS A 62 3.47 -7.56 13.24
N PHE A 63 4.02 -8.61 12.62
CA PHE A 63 3.72 -9.07 11.25
C PHE A 63 2.22 -9.28 11.01
N GLU A 64 1.50 -9.69 12.05
CA GLU A 64 0.02 -9.84 12.07
C GLU A 64 -0.75 -8.54 11.82
N SER A 65 -0.06 -7.39 11.89
CA SER A 65 -0.65 -6.07 11.64
C SER A 65 -0.56 -5.65 10.17
N LEU A 66 0.15 -6.40 9.32
CA LEU A 66 0.24 -6.10 7.90
C LEU A 66 -1.13 -6.32 7.25
N GLU A 67 -1.68 -5.27 6.67
CA GLU A 67 -2.96 -5.31 5.94
C GLU A 67 -2.98 -6.33 4.81
N ALA A 68 -1.79 -6.75 4.33
CA ALA A 68 -1.63 -7.79 3.31
C ALA A 68 -2.14 -9.17 3.76
N GLU A 69 -2.14 -9.47 5.07
CA GLU A 69 -2.64 -10.72 5.62
C GLU A 69 -4.09 -10.63 6.12
N ARG A 70 -4.61 -9.41 6.26
CA ARG A 70 -6.01 -9.20 6.59
C ARG A 70 -6.85 -9.22 5.32
N THR A 71 -8.04 -9.79 5.40
CA THR A 71 -9.03 -9.65 4.34
C THR A 71 -9.27 -8.15 4.13
N ALA A 72 -8.64 -7.58 3.10
CA ALA A 72 -8.77 -6.17 2.78
C ALA A 72 -10.23 -5.89 2.42
N SER A 73 -10.86 -4.95 3.12
CA SER A 73 -12.17 -4.44 2.72
C SER A 73 -11.96 -3.19 1.88
N PRO A 74 -12.62 -3.05 0.73
CA PRO A 74 -12.60 -1.83 -0.07
C PRO A 74 -13.25 -0.65 0.68
N GLU A 75 -14.09 -0.95 1.68
CA GLU A 75 -14.75 0.05 2.51
C GLU A 75 -14.17 0.02 3.93
N MET A 76 -13.62 1.15 4.38
CA MET A 76 -13.14 1.33 5.73
C MET A 76 -14.01 2.32 6.49
N TYR A 77 -14.26 2.03 7.76
CA TYR A 77 -15.04 2.90 8.64
C TYR A 77 -14.22 3.25 9.87
N THR A 78 -14.30 4.52 10.29
CA THR A 78 -13.62 5.07 11.46
C THR A 78 -14.65 5.70 12.40
N ARG A 79 -14.21 6.18 13.56
CA ARG A 79 -15.05 6.99 14.46
C ARG A 79 -15.36 8.35 13.84
N PRO A 80 -16.54 8.92 14.11
CA PRO A 80 -17.62 8.41 14.96
C PRO A 80 -18.50 7.37 14.27
N GLU A 81 -19.31 6.62 15.05
CA GLU A 81 -20.28 5.63 14.53
C GLU A 81 -21.33 6.24 13.60
N VAL A 82 -21.71 7.47 13.88
CA VAL A 82 -22.65 8.26 13.06
C VAL A 82 -21.98 9.56 12.68
N LEU A 83 -21.74 9.73 11.39
CA LEU A 83 -21.25 10.97 10.81
C LEU A 83 -22.46 11.78 10.30
N GLU A 84 -22.60 13.02 10.76
CA GLU A 84 -23.62 13.94 10.26
C GLU A 84 -22.99 14.95 9.30
N TRP A 85 -23.52 15.04 8.09
CA TRP A 85 -23.07 15.98 7.08
C TRP A 85 -24.25 16.57 6.30
N LYS A 86 -24.34 17.89 6.27
CA LYS A 86 -25.43 18.63 5.59
C LYS A 86 -26.82 18.11 5.95
N GLY A 87 -27.09 17.82 7.23
CA GLY A 87 -28.36 17.32 7.74
C GLY A 87 -28.65 15.84 7.45
N LYS A 88 -27.70 15.12 6.79
CA LYS A 88 -27.80 13.69 6.56
C LYS A 88 -26.92 12.91 7.53
N LYS A 89 -27.41 11.76 7.99
CA LYS A 89 -26.69 10.85 8.89
C LYS A 89 -26.16 9.66 8.13
N TYR A 90 -24.87 9.46 8.22
CA TYR A 90 -24.13 8.34 7.64
C TYR A 90 -23.66 7.45 8.78
N LYS A 91 -24.10 6.19 8.78
CA LYS A 91 -23.86 5.25 9.87
C LYS A 91 -22.87 4.16 9.44
N VAL A 92 -22.01 3.77 10.38
CA VAL A 92 -21.21 2.56 10.25
C VAL A 92 -22.14 1.34 10.15
N PRO A 93 -21.89 0.37 9.26
CA PRO A 93 -22.66 -0.87 9.20
C PRO A 93 -22.71 -1.58 10.54
N LYS A 94 -23.89 -2.00 10.96
CA LYS A 94 -24.11 -2.61 12.29
C LYS A 94 -23.24 -3.84 12.53
N VAL A 95 -22.94 -4.62 11.50
CA VAL A 95 -22.08 -5.80 11.58
C VAL A 95 -20.69 -5.47 12.11
N LEU A 96 -20.15 -4.27 11.81
CA LEU A 96 -18.83 -3.83 12.27
C LEU A 96 -18.82 -3.38 13.74
N LEU A 97 -19.97 -3.14 14.32
CA LEU A 97 -20.14 -2.69 15.71
C LEU A 97 -20.38 -3.85 16.69
N GLY A 98 -20.77 -4.99 16.18
CA GLY A 98 -21.18 -6.14 17.00
C GLY A 98 -20.05 -6.97 17.63
N GLY A 99 -18.79 -6.72 17.27
CA GLY A 99 -17.63 -7.45 17.79
C GLY A 99 -17.53 -8.93 17.34
N ASN A 100 -18.45 -9.42 16.53
CA ASN A 100 -18.42 -10.79 16.00
C ASN A 100 -17.46 -10.87 14.82
N HIS A 101 -16.23 -11.34 15.07
CA HIS A 101 -15.17 -11.40 14.07
C HIS A 101 -15.57 -12.21 12.83
N LYS A 102 -16.33 -13.30 12.99
CA LYS A 102 -16.76 -14.15 11.87
C LYS A 102 -17.69 -13.41 10.92
N GLU A 103 -18.71 -12.74 11.44
CA GLU A 103 -19.63 -11.93 10.64
C GLU A 103 -18.93 -10.74 9.97
N ILE A 104 -17.95 -10.12 10.67
CA ILE A 104 -17.13 -9.03 10.11
C ILE A 104 -16.31 -9.54 8.93
N GLU A 105 -15.68 -10.71 9.03
CA GLU A 105 -14.92 -11.28 7.92
C GLU A 105 -15.79 -11.66 6.74
N GLU A 106 -16.95 -12.27 6.98
CA GLU A 106 -17.91 -12.61 5.92
C GLU A 106 -18.39 -11.34 5.20
N TRP A 107 -18.69 -10.29 5.95
CA TRP A 107 -19.07 -9.00 5.40
C TRP A 107 -17.95 -8.40 4.52
N ARG A 108 -16.70 -8.43 4.99
CA ARG A 108 -15.53 -7.94 4.22
C ARG A 108 -15.37 -8.71 2.90
N LYS A 109 -15.44 -10.03 2.95
CA LYS A 109 -15.37 -10.89 1.75
C LYS A 109 -16.49 -10.58 0.75
N SER A 110 -17.71 -10.32 1.23
CA SER A 110 -18.84 -9.95 0.37
C SER A 110 -18.65 -8.63 -0.38
N LYS A 111 -17.83 -7.73 0.18
CA LYS A 111 -17.51 -6.43 -0.44
C LYS A 111 -16.38 -6.51 -1.45
N GLN A 112 -15.44 -7.44 -1.30
CA GLN A 112 -14.36 -7.66 -2.27
C GLN A 112 -14.88 -8.15 -3.64
N ASN A 113 -15.94 -8.95 -3.65
CA ASN A 113 -16.51 -9.53 -4.88
C ASN A 113 -17.37 -8.55 -5.70
N LYS A 114 -17.50 -7.30 -5.27
CA LYS A 114 -18.33 -6.28 -5.94
C LYS A 114 -17.52 -5.18 -6.63
N GLY A 115 -16.19 -5.31 -6.68
CA GLY A 115 -15.30 -4.36 -7.36
C GLY A 115 -14.86 -4.83 -8.73
#